data_05d904e3355697c0c65a2b5cc6316296
#
_entry.id   05d904e3355697c0c65a2b5cc6316296
#
_cell.length_a   1.000
_cell.length_b   1.000
_cell.length_c   1.000
_cell.angle_alpha   90.00
_cell.angle_beta   90.00
_cell.angle_gamma   90.00
#
_symmetry.space_group_name_H-M   'P 1'
#
loop_
_entity.id
_entity.type
_entity.pdbx_description
1 polymer ?
#
loop_
_entity_poly.entity_id
_entity_poly.type
_entity_poly.pdbx_seq_one_letter_code
_entity_poly.pdbx_strand_id
1 'polypeptide(L)'
;MGLVLLRHINVQRGRMNFIQKRHRQQAIRLLLFIEAGAVFGYNGRDVRNAEDVTAMTYRTEHDSMGEVRVPADRYWGAQTERSRNNFPIGAGHENMPEEIIRAFAVLKMAAALANRELKPEKMTEKKCEAICRSADEILDGKLNDHFPLVVWQTGSGTQSNMNMNEVIANRGNEIAGSRLLHPNDDVNMSQSSNDTFPTAMHIAAA
;
A
#
# COMPACT_ATOMS: atom_id res chain seq x y z
N MET A 1 -34.98 14.52 -10.66
CA MET A 1 -33.53 14.26 -10.90
C MET A 1 -32.61 15.18 -10.13
N GLY A 2 -32.96 16.41 -9.78
CA GLY A 2 -32.08 17.36 -9.08
C GLY A 2 -31.80 17.06 -7.58
N LEU A 3 -32.75 16.45 -6.86
CA LEU A 3 -32.59 16.19 -5.40
C LEU A 3 -31.64 15.04 -5.06
N VAL A 4 -31.50 14.06 -5.94
CA VAL A 4 -30.59 12.90 -5.75
C VAL A 4 -29.14 13.34 -5.97
N LEU A 5 -28.91 14.24 -6.94
CA LEU A 5 -27.58 14.79 -7.21
C LEU A 5 -27.06 15.65 -6.05
N LEU A 6 -27.93 16.46 -5.43
CA LEU A 6 -27.58 17.32 -4.30
C LEU A 6 -27.26 16.51 -3.02
N ARG A 7 -27.94 15.38 -2.78
CA ARG A 7 -27.58 14.48 -1.67
C ARG A 7 -26.23 13.80 -1.89
N HIS A 8 -25.89 13.40 -3.10
CA HIS A 8 -24.59 12.77 -3.43
C HIS A 8 -23.43 13.78 -3.25
N ILE A 9 -23.60 15.01 -3.69
CA ILE A 9 -22.60 16.08 -3.55
C ILE A 9 -22.37 16.43 -2.07
N ASN A 10 -23.41 16.44 -1.23
CA ASN A 10 -23.27 16.70 0.21
C ASN A 10 -22.59 15.56 0.98
N VAL A 11 -22.82 14.31 0.62
CA VAL A 11 -22.12 13.14 1.22
C VAL A 11 -20.65 13.14 0.82
N GLN A 12 -20.34 13.47 -0.43
CA GLN A 12 -18.95 13.58 -0.93
C GLN A 12 -18.22 14.76 -0.27
N ARG A 13 -18.87 15.93 -0.10
CA ARG A 13 -18.31 17.07 0.65
C ARG A 13 -18.07 16.75 2.12
N GLY A 14 -18.93 15.99 2.76
CA GLY A 14 -18.76 15.57 4.16
C GLY A 14 -17.57 14.61 4.32
N ARG A 15 -17.38 13.65 3.40
CA ARG A 15 -16.22 12.75 3.40
C ARG A 15 -14.91 13.45 3.03
N MET A 16 -14.91 14.35 2.04
CA MET A 16 -13.73 15.17 1.72
C MET A 16 -13.33 16.10 2.87
N ASN A 17 -14.28 16.70 3.57
CA ASN A 17 -14.00 17.51 4.77
C ASN A 17 -13.44 16.67 5.92
N PHE A 18 -13.81 15.41 6.04
CA PHE A 18 -13.27 14.50 7.06
C PHE A 18 -11.81 14.12 6.73
N ILE A 19 -11.52 13.81 5.46
CA ILE A 19 -10.16 13.53 4.98
C ILE A 19 -9.28 14.78 5.12
N GLN A 20 -9.73 15.95 4.71
CA GLN A 20 -8.98 17.21 4.87
C GLN A 20 -8.76 17.60 6.33
N LYS A 21 -9.73 17.38 7.23
CA LYS A 21 -9.54 17.62 8.67
C LYS A 21 -8.50 16.67 9.27
N ARG A 22 -8.49 15.39 8.84
CA ARG A 22 -7.51 14.40 9.31
C ARG A 22 -6.09 14.74 8.84
N HIS A 23 -5.93 15.15 7.58
CA HIS A 23 -4.62 15.61 7.06
C HIS A 23 -4.14 16.90 7.71
N ARG A 24 -5.04 17.84 8.03
CA ARG A 24 -4.68 19.05 8.76
C ARG A 24 -4.21 18.77 10.19
N GLN A 25 -4.82 17.79 10.86
CA GLN A 25 -4.36 17.37 12.19
C GLN A 25 -3.04 16.61 12.15
N GLN A 26 -2.78 15.82 11.09
CA GLN A 26 -1.48 15.16 10.90
C GLN A 26 -0.37 16.15 10.57
N ALA A 27 -0.63 17.15 9.72
CA ALA A 27 0.31 18.24 9.43
C ALA A 27 0.65 19.07 10.67
N ILE A 28 -0.32 19.34 11.54
CA ILE A 28 -0.10 20.04 12.82
C ILE A 28 0.71 19.17 13.79
N ARG A 29 0.49 17.85 13.83
CA ARG A 29 1.31 16.93 14.63
C ARG A 29 2.74 16.83 14.10
N LEU A 30 2.95 16.85 12.79
CA LEU A 30 4.27 16.83 12.17
C LEU A 30 5.04 18.12 12.47
N LEU A 31 4.38 19.28 12.44
CA LEU A 31 4.97 20.57 12.81
C LEU A 31 5.36 20.61 14.30
N LEU A 32 4.53 20.10 15.19
CA LEU A 32 4.84 20.03 16.63
C LEU A 32 5.95 19.00 16.93
N PHE A 33 6.14 17.98 16.09
CA PHE A 33 7.23 17.01 16.25
C PHE A 33 8.59 17.56 15.79
N ILE A 34 8.59 18.45 14.79
CA ILE A 34 9.80 19.14 14.30
C ILE A 34 10.31 20.16 15.33
N GLU A 35 9.43 20.83 16.08
CA GLU A 35 9.83 21.77 17.14
C GLU A 35 10.33 21.07 18.42
N ALA A 36 9.96 19.80 18.65
CA ALA A 36 10.39 19.02 19.81
C ALA A 36 11.66 18.18 19.58
N GLY A 37 12.20 18.13 18.37
CA GLY A 37 13.22 17.18 17.92
C GLY A 37 14.66 17.70 17.88
N ALA A 38 15.04 18.61 18.76
CA ALA A 38 16.46 18.84 18.99
C ALA A 38 16.88 18.11 20.29
N VAL A 39 17.86 17.18 20.15
CA VAL A 39 18.56 16.43 21.20
C VAL A 39 18.04 14.99 21.42
N PHE A 40 18.53 14.07 20.61
CA PHE A 40 18.96 12.77 21.15
C PHE A 40 20.18 12.27 20.37
N GLY A 41 21.31 12.18 21.08
CA GLY A 41 22.59 11.69 20.60
C GLY A 41 22.52 10.21 20.18
N TYR A 42 23.12 9.92 19.04
CA TYR A 42 23.41 8.58 18.58
C TYR A 42 24.47 7.94 19.45
N ASN A 43 24.09 7.01 20.29
CA ASN A 43 25.02 6.14 21.02
C ASN A 43 24.96 4.73 20.41
N GLY A 44 25.94 4.45 19.55
CA GLY A 44 26.14 3.12 19.02
C GLY A 44 26.57 2.15 20.12
N ARG A 45 25.80 1.12 20.31
CA ARG A 45 26.13 -0.26 20.72
C ARG A 45 24.83 -0.95 21.15
N ASP A 46 24.23 -1.68 20.26
CA ASP A 46 23.43 -2.83 20.64
C ASP A 46 23.82 -4.01 19.74
N VAL A 47 24.82 -4.74 20.20
CA VAL A 47 25.12 -6.09 19.75
C VAL A 47 24.01 -6.96 20.36
N ARG A 48 22.93 -7.15 19.65
CA ARG A 48 21.88 -8.09 20.07
C ARG A 48 22.40 -9.52 19.92
N ASN A 49 22.32 -10.25 21.01
CA ASN A 49 22.67 -11.65 21.17
C ASN A 49 22.04 -12.51 20.10
N ALA A 50 22.84 -13.41 19.51
CA ALA A 50 22.51 -14.35 18.45
C ALA A 50 21.68 -15.56 18.95
N GLU A 51 20.65 -15.35 19.78
CA GLU A 51 19.85 -16.45 20.36
C GLU A 51 18.34 -16.39 20.05
N ASP A 52 17.87 -15.48 19.19
CA ASP A 52 16.47 -15.46 18.78
C ASP A 52 16.32 -15.60 17.25
N VAL A 53 16.90 -16.67 16.71
CA VAL A 53 16.57 -17.13 15.34
C VAL A 53 15.27 -17.91 15.43
N THR A 54 14.16 -17.22 15.62
CA THR A 54 12.83 -17.79 15.31
C THR A 54 12.90 -18.26 13.86
N ALA A 55 12.78 -19.57 13.64
CA ALA A 55 12.83 -20.16 12.32
C ALA A 55 11.82 -19.44 11.42
N MET A 56 12.30 -18.65 10.45
CA MET A 56 11.44 -17.96 9.49
C MET A 56 10.56 -18.99 8.80
N THR A 57 9.26 -18.88 8.99
CA THR A 57 8.28 -19.69 8.27
C THR A 57 8.04 -19.08 6.90
N TYR A 58 7.88 -19.91 5.89
CA TYR A 58 7.61 -19.49 4.52
C TYR A 58 6.30 -20.10 4.03
N ARG A 59 5.60 -19.38 3.19
CA ARG A 59 4.50 -19.91 2.38
C ARG A 59 4.92 -19.94 0.93
N THR A 60 4.32 -20.86 0.15
CA THR A 60 4.53 -20.94 -1.29
C THR A 60 3.47 -20.11 -2.01
N GLU A 61 3.94 -19.20 -2.84
CA GLU A 61 3.12 -18.41 -3.76
C GLU A 61 3.41 -18.86 -5.19
N HIS A 62 2.47 -18.56 -6.10
CA HIS A 62 2.57 -18.94 -7.51
C HIS A 62 2.31 -17.74 -8.41
N ASP A 63 3.09 -17.62 -9.48
CA ASP A 63 2.84 -16.71 -10.58
C ASP A 63 3.08 -17.41 -11.93
N SER A 64 3.04 -16.68 -13.04
CA SER A 64 3.29 -17.23 -14.38
C SER A 64 4.71 -17.81 -14.57
N MET A 65 5.65 -17.49 -13.69
CA MET A 65 7.04 -17.98 -13.71
C MET A 65 7.26 -19.20 -12.81
N GLY A 66 6.22 -19.65 -12.09
CA GLY A 66 6.26 -20.82 -11.20
C GLY A 66 6.19 -20.47 -9.72
N GLU A 67 6.68 -21.39 -8.90
CA GLU A 67 6.65 -21.26 -7.44
C GLU A 67 7.73 -20.31 -6.92
N VAL A 68 7.39 -19.59 -5.84
CA VAL A 68 8.33 -18.79 -5.07
C VAL A 68 8.00 -18.86 -3.58
N ARG A 69 9.00 -18.93 -2.72
CA ARG A 69 8.84 -18.95 -1.26
C ARG A 69 8.84 -17.51 -0.74
N VAL A 70 7.77 -17.13 -0.06
CA VAL A 70 7.56 -15.81 0.53
C VAL A 70 7.51 -15.95 2.05
N PRO A 71 8.12 -15.06 2.85
CA PRO A 71 7.97 -15.08 4.30
C PRO A 71 6.49 -15.09 4.71
N ALA A 72 6.10 -16.00 5.60
CA ALA A 72 4.69 -16.24 5.93
C ALA A 72 4.04 -15.05 6.67
N ASP A 73 4.84 -14.26 7.38
CA ASP A 73 4.45 -13.07 8.15
C ASP A 73 4.30 -11.82 7.28
N ARG A 74 4.50 -11.91 5.95
CA ARG A 74 4.47 -10.76 5.04
C ARG A 74 3.27 -10.83 4.10
N TYR A 75 2.68 -9.65 3.80
CA TYR A 75 1.53 -9.56 2.88
C TYR A 75 1.93 -9.45 1.41
N TRP A 76 3.20 -9.19 1.07
CA TRP A 76 3.60 -9.23 -0.34
C TRP A 76 3.54 -10.65 -0.90
N GLY A 77 3.46 -10.77 -2.21
CA GLY A 77 3.33 -12.05 -2.90
C GLY A 77 4.54 -12.39 -3.79
N ALA A 78 4.27 -13.20 -4.81
CA ALA A 78 5.29 -13.78 -5.69
C ALA A 78 6.08 -12.71 -6.46
N GLN A 79 5.41 -11.71 -7.03
CA GLN A 79 6.04 -10.68 -7.87
C GLN A 79 7.00 -9.81 -7.04
N THR A 80 6.59 -9.42 -5.85
CA THR A 80 7.44 -8.65 -4.95
C THR A 80 8.64 -9.46 -4.48
N GLU A 81 8.46 -10.74 -4.13
CA GLU A 81 9.57 -11.58 -3.70
C GLU A 81 10.60 -11.80 -4.82
N ARG A 82 10.15 -11.97 -6.07
CA ARG A 82 11.06 -12.03 -7.22
C ARG A 82 11.82 -10.72 -7.41
N SER A 83 11.16 -9.58 -7.24
CA SER A 83 11.80 -8.26 -7.33
C SER A 83 12.88 -8.10 -6.25
N ARG A 84 12.60 -8.49 -5.01
CA ARG A 84 13.59 -8.50 -3.92
C ARG A 84 14.83 -9.33 -4.26
N ASN A 85 14.61 -10.51 -4.82
CA ASN A 85 15.69 -11.44 -5.17
C ASN A 85 16.52 -10.91 -6.37
N ASN A 86 15.87 -10.23 -7.33
CA ASN A 86 16.51 -9.72 -8.53
C ASN A 86 17.26 -8.40 -8.31
N PHE A 87 16.82 -7.59 -7.35
CA PHE A 87 17.36 -6.24 -7.11
C PHE A 87 17.76 -6.05 -5.64
N PRO A 88 18.84 -6.72 -5.17
CA PRO A 88 19.27 -6.61 -3.77
C PRO A 88 20.11 -5.36 -3.47
N ILE A 89 20.30 -4.46 -4.45
CA ILE A 89 21.15 -3.27 -4.33
C ILE A 89 20.48 -2.25 -3.43
N GLY A 90 21.15 -1.79 -2.36
CA GLY A 90 20.64 -0.78 -1.45
C GLY A 90 19.51 -1.26 -0.53
N ALA A 91 19.25 -2.57 -0.47
CA ALA A 91 18.18 -3.11 0.36
C ALA A 91 18.30 -2.67 1.84
N GLY A 92 17.21 -2.17 2.40
CA GLY A 92 17.15 -1.62 3.75
C GLY A 92 17.62 -0.16 3.90
N HIS A 93 18.23 0.43 2.88
CA HIS A 93 18.70 1.82 2.90
C HIS A 93 18.07 2.68 1.78
N GLU A 94 17.88 2.12 0.60
CA GLU A 94 17.38 2.82 -0.59
C GLU A 94 16.03 2.24 -1.02
N ASN A 95 15.15 2.05 -0.05
CA ASN A 95 13.81 1.56 -0.28
C ASN A 95 12.95 2.60 -0.99
N MET A 96 11.86 2.14 -1.61
CA MET A 96 10.87 3.04 -2.20
C MET A 96 10.36 4.03 -1.14
N PRO A 97 10.36 5.34 -1.42
CA PRO A 97 9.93 6.37 -0.47
C PRO A 97 8.51 6.13 0.06
N GLU A 98 8.30 6.39 1.35
CA GLU A 98 7.00 6.20 2.00
C GLU A 98 5.91 7.06 1.34
N GLU A 99 6.25 8.25 0.85
CA GLU A 99 5.35 9.14 0.13
C GLU A 99 4.77 8.48 -1.12
N ILE A 100 5.60 7.73 -1.86
CA ILE A 100 5.15 6.95 -3.04
C ILE A 100 4.22 5.81 -2.61
N ILE A 101 4.55 5.11 -1.53
CA ILE A 101 3.71 4.01 -0.99
C ILE A 101 2.34 4.56 -0.57
N ARG A 102 2.32 5.67 0.16
CA ARG A 102 1.08 6.34 0.59
C ARG A 102 0.26 6.85 -0.60
N ALA A 103 0.92 7.45 -1.58
CA ALA A 103 0.29 7.91 -2.81
C ALA A 103 -0.38 6.76 -3.59
N PHE A 104 0.29 5.61 -3.68
CA PHE A 104 -0.32 4.42 -4.26
C PHE A 104 -1.55 3.94 -3.49
N ALA A 105 -1.51 3.95 -2.16
CA ALA A 105 -2.68 3.57 -1.35
C ALA A 105 -3.89 4.46 -1.65
N VAL A 106 -3.70 5.78 -1.72
CA VAL A 106 -4.75 6.74 -2.13
C VAL A 106 -5.28 6.43 -3.52
N LEU A 107 -4.38 6.18 -4.49
CA LEU A 107 -4.73 5.85 -5.87
C LEU A 107 -5.57 4.56 -5.94
N LYS A 108 -5.15 3.50 -5.25
CA LYS A 108 -5.87 2.20 -5.25
C LYS A 108 -7.26 2.33 -4.61
N MET A 109 -7.39 3.11 -3.55
CA MET A 109 -8.68 3.42 -2.95
C MET A 109 -9.60 4.16 -3.93
N ALA A 110 -9.09 5.20 -4.59
CA ALA A 110 -9.85 5.97 -5.57
C ALA A 110 -10.29 5.09 -6.77
N ALA A 111 -9.40 4.23 -7.27
CA ALA A 111 -9.69 3.30 -8.35
C ALA A 111 -10.76 2.26 -7.95
N ALA A 112 -10.70 1.72 -6.72
CA ALA A 112 -11.71 0.78 -6.22
C ALA A 112 -13.09 1.44 -6.12
N LEU A 113 -13.17 2.67 -5.62
CA LEU A 113 -14.41 3.45 -5.53
C LEU A 113 -15.00 3.72 -6.92
N ALA A 114 -14.17 4.15 -7.88
CA ALA A 114 -14.60 4.37 -9.26
C ALA A 114 -15.07 3.07 -9.93
N ASN A 115 -14.34 1.98 -9.77
CA ASN A 115 -14.72 0.68 -10.33
C ASN A 115 -16.02 0.14 -9.71
N ARG A 116 -16.28 0.40 -8.43
CA ARG A 116 -17.56 0.04 -7.79
C ARG A 116 -18.74 0.76 -8.43
N GLU A 117 -18.58 2.02 -8.82
CA GLU A 117 -19.63 2.78 -9.51
C GLU A 117 -19.81 2.33 -10.97
N LEU A 118 -18.70 2.08 -11.67
CA LEU A 118 -18.68 1.81 -13.10
C LEU A 118 -18.89 0.33 -13.46
N LYS A 119 -18.46 -0.58 -12.56
CA LYS A 119 -18.49 -2.04 -12.78
C LYS A 119 -18.90 -2.78 -11.49
N PRO A 120 -20.11 -2.50 -10.94
CA PRO A 120 -20.55 -3.07 -9.66
C PRO A 120 -20.65 -4.60 -9.67
N GLU A 121 -20.82 -5.20 -10.84
CA GLU A 121 -20.85 -6.66 -11.02
C GLU A 121 -19.48 -7.33 -10.81
N LYS A 122 -18.37 -6.58 -10.97
CA LYS A 122 -17.00 -7.06 -10.75
C LYS A 122 -16.42 -6.54 -9.45
N MET A 123 -16.55 -5.23 -9.21
CA MET A 123 -16.11 -4.58 -7.97
C MET A 123 -17.31 -4.46 -7.02
N THR A 124 -17.59 -5.54 -6.31
CA THR A 124 -18.68 -5.57 -5.31
C THR A 124 -18.36 -4.66 -4.13
N GLU A 125 -19.38 -4.28 -3.35
CA GLU A 125 -19.22 -3.48 -2.12
C GLU A 125 -18.19 -4.10 -1.17
N LYS A 126 -18.26 -5.44 -0.96
CA LYS A 126 -17.33 -6.16 -0.10
C LYS A 126 -15.87 -6.07 -0.57
N LYS A 127 -15.63 -6.19 -1.88
CA LYS A 127 -14.28 -6.04 -2.46
C LYS A 127 -13.76 -4.63 -2.29
N CYS A 128 -14.58 -3.63 -2.61
CA CYS A 128 -14.24 -2.23 -2.47
C CYS A 128 -13.92 -1.89 -1.01
N GLU A 129 -14.75 -2.34 -0.05
CA GLU A 129 -14.52 -2.12 1.37
C GLU A 129 -13.20 -2.76 1.84
N ALA A 130 -12.92 -4.00 1.44
CA ALA A 130 -11.68 -4.69 1.80
C ALA A 130 -10.44 -3.97 1.26
N ILE A 131 -10.48 -3.48 0.01
CA ILE A 131 -9.41 -2.66 -0.59
C ILE A 131 -9.23 -1.36 0.19
N CYS A 132 -10.31 -0.62 0.47
CA CYS A 132 -10.26 0.66 1.18
C CYS A 132 -9.71 0.50 2.60
N ARG A 133 -10.15 -0.52 3.34
CA ARG A 133 -9.64 -0.79 4.69
C ARG A 133 -8.16 -1.14 4.71
N SER A 134 -7.70 -1.96 3.76
CA SER A 134 -6.27 -2.27 3.62
C SER A 134 -5.45 -1.03 3.27
N ALA A 135 -5.96 -0.17 2.39
CA ALA A 135 -5.32 1.09 2.03
C ALA A 135 -5.27 2.08 3.21
N ASP A 136 -6.31 2.15 4.04
CA ASP A 136 -6.31 2.95 5.26
C ASP A 136 -5.22 2.50 6.24
N GLU A 137 -5.01 1.17 6.41
CA GLU A 137 -3.93 0.64 7.26
C GLU A 137 -2.54 1.00 6.74
N ILE A 138 -2.35 1.04 5.40
CA ILE A 138 -1.11 1.52 4.78
C ILE A 138 -0.92 3.01 5.07
N LEU A 139 -1.96 3.82 4.91
CA LEU A 139 -1.91 5.26 5.21
C LEU A 139 -1.66 5.55 6.69
N ASP A 140 -2.11 4.69 7.58
CA ASP A 140 -1.83 4.76 9.02
C ASP A 140 -0.40 4.26 9.39
N GLY A 141 0.38 3.77 8.41
CA GLY A 141 1.74 3.26 8.60
C GLY A 141 1.83 1.87 9.24
N LYS A 142 0.71 1.17 9.39
CA LYS A 142 0.65 -0.15 10.04
C LYS A 142 1.29 -1.28 9.21
N LEU A 143 1.46 -1.04 7.92
CA LEU A 143 1.94 -2.02 6.95
C LEU A 143 3.27 -1.63 6.29
N ASN A 144 4.03 -0.69 6.87
CA ASN A 144 5.28 -0.19 6.28
C ASN A 144 6.30 -1.30 6.00
N ASP A 145 6.41 -2.30 6.88
CA ASP A 145 7.32 -3.44 6.75
C ASP A 145 6.98 -4.39 5.58
N HIS A 146 5.86 -4.17 4.90
CA HIS A 146 5.41 -4.96 3.77
C HIS A 146 5.79 -4.37 2.40
N PHE A 147 6.60 -3.30 2.39
CA PHE A 147 7.09 -2.61 1.19
C PHE A 147 8.62 -2.63 1.10
N PRO A 148 9.21 -3.82 0.83
CA PRO A 148 10.67 -4.00 0.92
C PRO A 148 11.42 -3.59 -0.33
N LEU A 149 10.74 -3.11 -1.40
CA LEU A 149 11.36 -2.87 -2.68
C LEU A 149 12.24 -1.62 -2.67
N VAL A 150 13.36 -1.71 -3.37
CA VAL A 150 14.32 -0.63 -3.54
C VAL A 150 14.00 0.26 -4.74
N VAL A 151 14.57 1.46 -4.79
CA VAL A 151 14.45 2.36 -5.94
C VAL A 151 15.19 1.84 -7.18
N TRP A 152 16.20 0.97 -7.01
CA TRP A 152 17.01 0.35 -8.05
C TRP A 152 16.33 -0.86 -8.72
N GLN A 153 15.03 -0.77 -8.94
CA GLN A 153 14.25 -1.72 -9.74
C GLN A 153 14.08 -1.24 -11.17
N THR A 154 13.29 -1.93 -12.00
CA THR A 154 13.01 -1.48 -13.36
C THR A 154 12.30 -0.13 -13.37
N GLY A 155 12.64 0.75 -14.32
CA GLY A 155 12.12 2.12 -14.40
C GLY A 155 10.62 2.26 -14.73
N SER A 156 9.93 1.16 -15.06
CA SER A 156 8.50 1.15 -15.39
C SER A 156 7.57 1.28 -14.18
N GLY A 157 8.09 1.08 -12.95
CA GLY A 157 7.31 1.10 -11.71
C GLY A 157 6.39 -0.10 -11.51
N THR A 158 6.47 -1.12 -12.39
CA THR A 158 5.60 -2.30 -12.33
C THR A 158 5.76 -3.06 -11.02
N GLN A 159 6.98 -3.24 -10.51
CA GLN A 159 7.22 -3.95 -9.26
C GLN A 159 6.59 -3.22 -8.08
N SER A 160 6.70 -1.90 -7.98
CA SER A 160 6.04 -1.11 -6.91
C SER A 160 4.53 -1.19 -7.00
N ASN A 161 3.95 -1.11 -8.21
CA ASN A 161 2.52 -1.31 -8.40
C ASN A 161 2.07 -2.71 -7.97
N MET A 162 2.83 -3.75 -8.32
CA MET A 162 2.52 -5.12 -7.92
C MET A 162 2.68 -5.34 -6.43
N ASN A 163 3.70 -4.78 -5.79
CA ASN A 163 3.85 -4.84 -4.34
C ASN A 163 2.61 -4.25 -3.63
N MET A 164 2.15 -3.09 -4.06
CA MET A 164 0.93 -2.49 -3.53
C MET A 164 -0.30 -3.39 -3.75
N ASN A 165 -0.45 -3.96 -4.96
CA ASN A 165 -1.58 -4.83 -5.28
C ASN A 165 -1.58 -6.09 -4.41
N GLU A 166 -0.42 -6.73 -4.22
CA GLU A 166 -0.26 -7.95 -3.43
C GLU A 166 -0.53 -7.70 -1.95
N VAL A 167 0.01 -6.61 -1.38
CA VAL A 167 -0.22 -6.24 0.03
C VAL A 167 -1.70 -5.96 0.28
N ILE A 168 -2.34 -5.15 -0.56
CA ILE A 168 -3.78 -4.85 -0.42
C ILE A 168 -4.63 -6.11 -0.57
N ALA A 169 -4.34 -6.98 -1.56
CA ALA A 169 -5.13 -8.18 -1.78
C ALA A 169 -5.00 -9.16 -0.61
N ASN A 170 -3.79 -9.44 -0.14
CA ASN A 170 -3.55 -10.38 0.95
C ASN A 170 -4.11 -9.87 2.28
N ARG A 171 -3.88 -8.59 2.61
CA ARG A 171 -4.47 -7.99 3.80
C ARG A 171 -5.99 -7.90 3.73
N GLY A 172 -6.53 -7.54 2.57
CA GLY A 172 -7.98 -7.47 2.35
C GLY A 172 -8.66 -8.85 2.45
N ASN A 173 -7.99 -9.91 1.99
CA ASN A 173 -8.45 -11.28 2.15
C ASN A 173 -8.47 -11.70 3.63
N GLU A 174 -7.47 -11.33 4.41
CA GLU A 174 -7.45 -11.58 5.85
C GLU A 174 -8.57 -10.81 6.56
N ILE A 175 -8.76 -9.53 6.27
CA ILE A 175 -9.85 -8.71 6.81
C ILE A 175 -11.22 -9.31 6.47
N ALA A 176 -11.39 -9.84 5.25
CA ALA A 176 -12.63 -10.46 4.80
C ALA A 176 -12.84 -11.89 5.36
N GLY A 177 -11.82 -12.50 5.93
CA GLY A 177 -11.84 -13.91 6.39
C GLY A 177 -12.02 -14.91 5.24
N SER A 178 -11.72 -14.53 4.00
CA SER A 178 -11.91 -15.37 2.80
C SER A 178 -11.04 -14.85 1.65
N ARG A 179 -10.75 -15.73 0.67
CA ARG A 179 -10.03 -15.35 -0.56
C ARG A 179 -10.94 -14.55 -1.51
N LEU A 180 -11.16 -13.28 -1.19
CA LEU A 180 -12.08 -12.37 -1.89
C LEU A 180 -11.41 -11.59 -3.02
N LEU A 181 -10.14 -11.19 -2.82
CA LEU A 181 -9.40 -10.29 -3.71
C LEU A 181 -8.28 -11.03 -4.43
N HIS A 182 -8.09 -10.68 -5.70
CA HIS A 182 -6.92 -11.05 -6.48
C HIS A 182 -6.11 -9.78 -6.84
N PRO A 183 -4.76 -9.79 -6.73
CA PRO A 183 -3.93 -8.60 -6.96
C PRO A 183 -4.15 -7.94 -8.32
N ASN A 184 -4.18 -8.73 -9.40
CA ASN A 184 -4.35 -8.20 -10.75
C ASN A 184 -5.81 -7.93 -11.12
N ASP A 185 -6.71 -8.87 -10.81
CA ASP A 185 -8.07 -8.83 -11.33
C ASP A 185 -8.95 -7.84 -10.57
N ASP A 186 -8.68 -7.65 -9.26
CA ASP A 186 -9.49 -6.80 -8.40
C ASP A 186 -8.75 -5.51 -8.02
N VAL A 187 -7.57 -5.59 -7.39
CA VAL A 187 -6.86 -4.39 -6.91
C VAL A 187 -6.33 -3.56 -8.07
N ASN A 188 -5.89 -4.20 -9.16
CA ASN A 188 -5.40 -3.54 -10.37
C ASN A 188 -6.47 -3.38 -11.47
N MET A 189 -7.73 -3.63 -11.17
CA MET A 189 -8.82 -3.55 -12.13
C MET A 189 -8.83 -2.21 -12.88
N SER A 190 -8.89 -2.27 -14.23
CA SER A 190 -8.92 -1.10 -15.12
C SER A 190 -7.68 -0.18 -15.01
N GLN A 191 -6.53 -0.69 -14.57
CA GLN A 191 -5.32 0.10 -14.35
C GLN A 191 -4.12 -0.48 -15.13
N SER A 192 -3.16 0.39 -15.46
CA SER A 192 -1.85 0.04 -16.00
C SER A 192 -0.76 0.60 -15.09
N SER A 193 0.34 -0.14 -14.86
CA SER A 193 1.49 0.37 -14.10
C SER A 193 2.13 1.58 -14.75
N ASN A 194 2.07 1.69 -16.09
CA ASN A 194 2.58 2.85 -16.83
C ASN A 194 1.80 4.14 -16.56
N ASP A 195 0.60 4.03 -16.00
CA ASP A 195 -0.23 5.15 -15.58
C ASP A 195 -0.20 5.32 -14.06
N THR A 196 -0.37 4.23 -13.31
CA THR A 196 -0.47 4.30 -11.84
C THR A 196 0.80 4.76 -11.16
N PHE A 197 1.98 4.35 -11.66
CA PHE A 197 3.24 4.75 -11.04
C PHE A 197 3.53 6.25 -11.20
N PRO A 198 3.48 6.85 -12.42
CA PRO A 198 3.66 8.30 -12.55
C PRO A 198 2.56 9.09 -11.84
N THR A 199 1.32 8.59 -11.79
CA THR A 199 0.25 9.23 -11.01
C THR A 199 0.58 9.23 -9.51
N ALA A 200 1.07 8.10 -8.96
CA ALA A 200 1.52 8.05 -7.57
C ALA A 200 2.69 9.00 -7.31
N MET A 201 3.64 9.12 -8.24
CA MET A 201 4.73 10.10 -8.14
C MET A 201 4.21 11.54 -8.06
N HIS A 202 3.23 11.90 -8.89
CA HIS A 202 2.62 13.24 -8.86
C HIS A 202 1.88 13.50 -7.55
N ILE A 203 1.13 12.53 -7.05
CA ILE A 203 0.42 12.65 -5.76
C ILE A 203 1.43 12.79 -4.61
N ALA A 204 2.54 12.06 -4.66
CA ALA A 204 3.57 12.10 -3.62
C ALA A 204 4.35 13.42 -3.60
N ALA A 205 4.44 14.10 -4.75
CA ALA A 205 5.15 15.38 -4.90
C ALA A 205 4.29 16.59 -4.55
N ALA A 206 2.96 16.45 -4.45
CA ALA A 206 2.01 17.53 -4.17
C ALA A 206 1.77 17.72 -2.67
#